data_90f80fb765376348bb49a8a8b07b839d
#
_entry.id   90f80fb765376348bb49a8a8b07b839d
#
_cell.length_a   1.000
_cell.length_b   1.000
_cell.length_c   1.000
_cell.angle_alpha   90.00
_cell.angle_beta   90.00
_cell.angle_gamma   90.00
#
_symmetry.space_group_name_H-M   'P 1'
#
loop_
_entity.id
_entity.type
_entity.pdbx_description
1 polymer ?
#
loop_
_entity_poly.entity_id
_entity_poly.type
_entity_poly.pdbx_seq_one_letter_code
_entity_poly.pdbx_strand_id
1 'polypeptide(L)'
;MLEHGMNEKITWLDEKNIKLPIFHESEDSIIYQLNKNRLVKIYKDSIENEKRERIARVVQYFLNHPSKKDIVPLKAWLSNDGFIGYEIGFEQQYHPLSQQVDTFDEKELESLLYLVEKECMEHRSEYIYTDIDVDNILYWNGHIKWIDFDDCLITNTLSEYDREKGLEHQQSVFRLFALSLLYHVSLEDIYYLEQTERLSLEQKKQVQEILAEQDRSLDALLTKYHTLNRQK
;
A
#
# COMPACT_ATOMS: atom_id res chain seq x y z
N MET A 1 12.92 -25.42 12.45
CA MET A 1 12.16 -26.64 12.16
C MET A 1 10.93 -26.26 11.35
N LEU A 2 11.10 -26.21 10.01
CA LEU A 2 10.03 -25.89 9.04
C LEU A 2 9.78 -27.16 8.26
N GLU A 3 9.03 -28.11 8.83
CA GLU A 3 8.85 -29.42 8.22
C GLU A 3 7.37 -29.77 8.03
N HIS A 4 7.06 -30.17 6.81
CA HIS A 4 5.93 -31.00 6.37
C HIS A 4 4.59 -30.36 5.98
N GLY A 5 4.54 -29.15 5.53
CA GLY A 5 3.36 -28.55 4.84
C GLY A 5 3.73 -27.39 3.93
N MET A 6 5.00 -27.01 3.92
CA MET A 6 5.51 -25.80 3.24
C MET A 6 6.10 -26.01 1.85
N ASN A 7 6.39 -27.25 1.43
CA ASN A 7 7.10 -27.49 0.16
C ASN A 7 6.37 -26.97 -1.10
N GLU A 8 5.04 -26.82 -1.06
CA GLU A 8 4.29 -26.25 -2.18
C GLU A 8 4.29 -24.71 -2.20
N LYS A 9 4.64 -24.06 -1.06
CA LYS A 9 4.64 -22.60 -0.89
C LYS A 9 6.02 -21.97 -1.01
N ILE A 10 7.04 -22.75 -1.36
CA ILE A 10 8.43 -22.29 -1.52
C ILE A 10 8.93 -22.69 -2.89
N THR A 11 9.55 -21.77 -3.62
CA THR A 11 10.29 -22.03 -4.86
C THR A 11 11.76 -21.72 -4.61
N TRP A 12 12.64 -22.63 -4.99
CA TRP A 12 14.08 -22.41 -5.00
C TRP A 12 14.52 -21.98 -6.40
N LEU A 13 15.29 -20.90 -6.46
CA LEU A 13 15.78 -20.34 -7.71
C LEU A 13 17.30 -20.15 -7.66
N ASP A 14 17.95 -20.44 -8.79
CA ASP A 14 19.30 -19.96 -9.07
C ASP A 14 19.15 -18.57 -9.74
N GLU A 15 19.47 -17.51 -9.03
CA GLU A 15 19.21 -16.09 -9.36
C GLU A 15 19.71 -15.68 -10.76
N LYS A 16 20.71 -16.37 -11.29
CA LYS A 16 21.36 -16.04 -12.57
C LYS A 16 20.53 -16.37 -13.83
N ASN A 17 19.34 -16.97 -13.69
CA ASN A 17 18.60 -17.54 -14.81
C ASN A 17 17.10 -17.22 -14.86
N ILE A 18 16.63 -16.08 -14.32
CA ILE A 18 15.23 -15.69 -14.49
C ILE A 18 15.02 -15.24 -15.94
N LYS A 19 14.43 -16.11 -16.76
CA LYS A 19 14.06 -15.84 -18.16
C LYS A 19 12.56 -15.54 -18.30
N LEU A 20 12.03 -14.72 -17.40
CA LEU A 20 10.63 -14.31 -17.43
C LEU A 20 10.50 -12.89 -18.02
N PRO A 21 9.40 -12.56 -18.71
CA PRO A 21 9.12 -11.21 -19.15
C PRO A 21 9.04 -10.25 -17.94
N ILE A 22 9.70 -9.11 -18.03
CA ILE A 22 9.59 -8.05 -17.05
C ILE A 22 8.22 -7.39 -17.21
N PHE A 23 7.46 -7.31 -16.14
CA PHE A 23 6.17 -6.64 -16.04
C PHE A 23 6.34 -5.19 -15.54
N HIS A 24 7.18 -5.00 -14.51
CA HIS A 24 7.50 -3.71 -13.93
C HIS A 24 8.88 -3.76 -13.25
N GLU A 25 9.56 -2.63 -13.20
CA GLU A 25 10.83 -2.50 -12.48
C GLU A 25 10.84 -1.21 -11.66
N SER A 26 11.24 -1.32 -10.39
CA SER A 26 11.41 -0.23 -9.44
C SER A 26 12.88 -0.13 -8.98
N GLU A 27 13.16 0.78 -8.05
CA GLU A 27 14.49 0.91 -7.44
C GLU A 27 14.90 -0.38 -6.71
N ASP A 28 13.99 -0.95 -5.91
CA ASP A 28 14.25 -2.06 -4.99
C ASP A 28 13.92 -3.44 -5.56
N SER A 29 13.09 -3.53 -6.61
CA SER A 29 12.60 -4.82 -7.10
C SER A 29 12.29 -4.85 -8.59
N ILE A 30 12.19 -6.07 -9.12
CA ILE A 30 11.70 -6.34 -10.46
C ILE A 30 10.51 -7.28 -10.34
N ILE A 31 9.41 -6.92 -10.99
CA ILE A 31 8.22 -7.77 -11.11
C ILE A 31 8.24 -8.45 -12.46
N TYR A 32 8.20 -9.77 -12.45
CA TYR A 32 8.16 -10.59 -13.65
C TYR A 32 6.77 -11.19 -13.84
N GLN A 33 6.37 -11.37 -15.09
CA GLN A 33 5.15 -12.10 -15.42
C GLN A 33 5.41 -13.59 -15.49
N LEU A 34 4.93 -14.35 -14.51
CA LEU A 34 5.06 -15.80 -14.49
C LEU A 34 4.08 -16.48 -15.46
N ASN A 35 2.83 -16.00 -15.46
CA ASN A 35 1.79 -16.38 -16.41
C ASN A 35 0.66 -15.32 -16.42
N LYS A 36 -0.44 -15.58 -17.13
CA LYS A 36 -1.56 -14.63 -17.26
C LYS A 36 -2.22 -14.21 -15.92
N ASN A 37 -2.06 -15.00 -14.86
CA ASN A 37 -2.73 -14.79 -13.57
C ASN A 37 -1.74 -14.68 -12.39
N ARG A 38 -0.43 -14.64 -12.66
CA ARG A 38 0.61 -14.66 -11.62
C ARG A 38 1.76 -13.74 -11.99
N LEU A 39 2.18 -12.97 -11.00
CA LEU A 39 3.40 -12.17 -11.03
C LEU A 39 4.36 -12.67 -9.96
N VAL A 40 5.64 -12.37 -10.14
CA VAL A 40 6.70 -12.64 -9.17
C VAL A 40 7.45 -11.34 -8.92
N LYS A 41 7.50 -10.89 -7.68
CA LYS A 41 8.32 -9.76 -7.23
C LYS A 41 9.65 -10.31 -6.72
N ILE A 42 10.75 -9.90 -7.31
CA ILE A 42 12.11 -10.26 -6.92
C ILE A 42 12.85 -9.01 -6.50
N TYR A 43 13.44 -9.04 -5.33
CA TYR A 43 14.21 -7.92 -4.78
C TYR A 43 15.62 -7.90 -5.36
N LYS A 44 16.10 -6.69 -5.66
CA LYS A 44 17.48 -6.45 -6.10
C LYS A 44 18.46 -6.66 -4.93
N ASP A 45 19.72 -6.92 -5.26
CA ASP A 45 20.78 -7.10 -4.24
C ASP A 45 21.06 -5.81 -3.44
N SER A 46 20.65 -4.65 -3.97
CA SER A 46 20.77 -3.34 -3.30
C SER A 46 19.87 -3.19 -2.07
N ILE A 47 18.83 -4.04 -1.91
CA ILE A 47 17.96 -3.94 -0.74
C ILE A 47 18.70 -4.34 0.54
N GLU A 48 18.54 -3.56 1.61
CA GLU A 48 19.13 -3.82 2.91
C GLU A 48 18.66 -5.15 3.50
N ASN A 49 19.57 -5.90 4.12
CA ASN A 49 19.24 -7.21 4.72
C ASN A 49 18.12 -7.12 5.77
N GLU A 50 18.11 -6.08 6.59
CA GLU A 50 17.07 -5.87 7.60
C GLU A 50 15.68 -5.68 6.97
N LYS A 51 15.59 -4.88 5.89
CA LYS A 51 14.36 -4.70 5.10
C LYS A 51 13.93 -6.04 4.50
N ARG A 52 14.87 -6.80 3.89
CA ARG A 52 14.62 -8.13 3.31
C ARG A 52 14.07 -9.13 4.33
N GLU A 53 14.64 -9.17 5.54
CA GLU A 53 14.17 -10.04 6.62
C GLU A 53 12.78 -9.62 7.13
N ARG A 54 12.51 -8.32 7.21
CA ARG A 54 11.18 -7.80 7.57
C ARG A 54 10.14 -8.26 6.57
N ILE A 55 10.40 -8.08 5.28
CA ILE A 55 9.51 -8.51 4.20
C ILE A 55 9.30 -10.03 4.25
N ALA A 56 10.36 -10.82 4.46
CA ALA A 56 10.25 -12.27 4.59
C ALA A 56 9.28 -12.69 5.72
N ARG A 57 9.27 -11.97 6.85
CA ARG A 57 8.31 -12.21 7.96
C ARG A 57 6.87 -11.89 7.55
N VAL A 58 6.66 -10.79 6.82
CA VAL A 58 5.34 -10.41 6.30
C VAL A 58 4.84 -11.47 5.30
N VAL A 59 5.68 -11.87 4.36
CA VAL A 59 5.37 -12.94 3.40
C VAL A 59 5.02 -14.23 4.13
N GLN A 60 5.81 -14.63 5.13
CA GLN A 60 5.54 -15.83 5.93
C GLN A 60 4.19 -15.75 6.66
N TYR A 61 3.81 -14.57 7.15
CA TYR A 61 2.49 -14.37 7.76
C TYR A 61 1.37 -14.66 6.77
N PHE A 62 1.37 -14.04 5.58
CA PHE A 62 0.33 -14.22 4.57
C PHE A 62 0.29 -15.63 3.97
N LEU A 63 1.43 -16.32 3.87
CA LEU A 63 1.44 -17.74 3.48
C LEU A 63 0.66 -18.61 4.47
N ASN A 64 0.62 -18.23 5.74
CA ASN A 64 -0.13 -18.93 6.78
C ASN A 64 -1.57 -18.39 6.95
N HIS A 65 -1.81 -17.14 6.56
CA HIS A 65 -3.10 -16.45 6.68
C HIS A 65 -3.52 -15.86 5.32
N PRO A 66 -3.93 -16.70 4.35
CA PRO A 66 -4.25 -16.22 3.00
C PRO A 66 -5.49 -15.32 3.03
N SER A 67 -5.39 -14.12 2.45
CA SER A 67 -6.52 -13.24 2.20
C SER A 67 -7.21 -13.61 0.88
N LYS A 68 -8.55 -13.45 0.84
CA LYS A 68 -9.34 -13.52 -0.41
C LYS A 68 -9.71 -12.13 -0.92
N LYS A 69 -9.56 -11.12 -0.08
CA LYS A 69 -9.87 -9.72 -0.42
C LYS A 69 -8.73 -9.07 -1.17
N ASP A 70 -7.49 -9.28 -0.69
CA ASP A 70 -6.30 -8.59 -1.14
C ASP A 70 -5.40 -9.47 -1.98
N ILE A 71 -4.48 -8.84 -2.70
CA ILE A 71 -3.46 -9.55 -3.48
C ILE A 71 -2.22 -9.74 -2.61
N VAL A 72 -2.32 -10.72 -1.72
CA VAL A 72 -1.26 -11.08 -0.79
C VAL A 72 -0.27 -12.08 -1.38
N PRO A 73 0.93 -12.24 -0.76
CA PRO A 73 1.89 -13.29 -1.13
C PRO A 73 1.28 -14.68 -1.12
N LEU A 74 1.54 -15.44 -2.18
CA LEU A 74 1.02 -16.79 -2.40
C LEU A 74 2.10 -17.86 -2.26
N LYS A 75 3.36 -17.48 -2.52
CA LYS A 75 4.51 -18.36 -2.51
C LYS A 75 5.79 -17.58 -2.30
N ALA A 76 6.68 -18.03 -1.44
CA ALA A 76 8.00 -17.44 -1.24
C ALA A 76 9.00 -18.00 -2.26
N TRP A 77 9.93 -17.14 -2.69
CA TRP A 77 11.06 -17.50 -3.53
C TRP A 77 12.36 -17.34 -2.75
N LEU A 78 13.17 -18.39 -2.76
CA LEU A 78 14.43 -18.49 -2.03
C LEU A 78 15.58 -18.78 -2.98
N SER A 79 16.76 -18.26 -2.65
CA SER A 79 18.06 -18.68 -3.20
C SER A 79 18.91 -19.32 -2.12
N ASN A 80 20.16 -19.66 -2.47
CA ASN A 80 21.14 -20.16 -1.49
C ASN A 80 21.45 -19.11 -0.40
N ASP A 81 21.28 -17.81 -0.71
CA ASP A 81 21.55 -16.70 0.20
C ASP A 81 20.28 -16.29 1.00
N GLY A 82 19.16 -16.99 0.83
CA GLY A 82 17.93 -16.77 1.57
C GLY A 82 16.74 -16.29 0.75
N PHE A 83 15.86 -15.48 1.37
CA PHE A 83 14.65 -14.95 0.74
C PHE A 83 15.01 -13.91 -0.33
N ILE A 84 14.44 -14.09 -1.53
CA ILE A 84 14.66 -13.19 -2.67
C ILE A 84 13.38 -12.54 -3.21
N GLY A 85 12.20 -13.07 -2.86
CA GLY A 85 10.95 -12.53 -3.37
C GLY A 85 9.75 -13.42 -3.14
N TYR A 86 8.63 -13.09 -3.82
CA TYR A 86 7.38 -13.84 -3.67
C TYR A 86 6.49 -13.78 -4.91
N GLU A 87 5.61 -14.77 -5.05
CA GLU A 87 4.53 -14.76 -6.04
C GLU A 87 3.30 -14.04 -5.50
N ILE A 88 2.60 -13.32 -6.38
CA ILE A 88 1.28 -12.74 -6.13
C ILE A 88 0.29 -13.12 -7.22
N GLY A 89 -1.00 -13.03 -6.92
CA GLY A 89 -2.06 -13.11 -7.91
C GLY A 89 -2.03 -11.91 -8.85
N PHE A 90 -2.53 -12.09 -10.07
CA PHE A 90 -2.75 -11.01 -11.02
C PHE A 90 -4.18 -11.11 -11.56
N GLU A 91 -4.98 -10.10 -11.31
CA GLU A 91 -6.37 -10.01 -11.73
C GLU A 91 -6.50 -8.90 -12.77
N GLN A 92 -6.61 -9.25 -14.04
CA GLN A 92 -6.52 -8.32 -15.18
C GLN A 92 -7.57 -7.20 -15.18
N GLN A 93 -8.72 -7.39 -14.51
CA GLN A 93 -9.75 -6.38 -14.40
C GLN A 93 -9.43 -5.26 -13.41
N TYR A 94 -8.53 -5.51 -12.46
CA TYR A 94 -8.09 -4.51 -11.50
C TYR A 94 -6.90 -3.72 -12.07
N HIS A 95 -6.94 -2.42 -11.93
CA HIS A 95 -5.87 -1.51 -12.36
C HIS A 95 -5.40 -0.65 -11.19
N PRO A 96 -4.12 -0.22 -11.15
CA PRO A 96 -3.67 0.75 -10.16
C PRO A 96 -4.58 1.98 -10.13
N LEU A 97 -4.90 2.45 -8.92
CA LEU A 97 -5.77 3.60 -8.73
C LEU A 97 -5.18 4.85 -9.40
N SER A 98 -3.86 4.97 -9.43
CA SER A 98 -3.13 6.04 -10.14
C SER A 98 -3.51 6.19 -11.61
N GLN A 99 -3.97 5.12 -12.28
CA GLN A 99 -4.39 5.18 -13.69
C GLN A 99 -5.82 5.68 -13.89
N GLN A 100 -6.61 5.82 -12.84
CA GLN A 100 -8.03 6.10 -12.93
C GLN A 100 -8.47 7.32 -12.09
N VAL A 101 -7.77 7.62 -11.01
CA VAL A 101 -8.18 8.60 -10.00
C VAL A 101 -8.43 10.00 -10.57
N ASP A 102 -7.69 10.42 -11.59
CA ASP A 102 -7.86 11.72 -12.24
C ASP A 102 -9.18 11.83 -13.02
N THR A 103 -9.88 10.72 -13.26
CA THR A 103 -11.19 10.70 -13.94
C THR A 103 -12.35 10.79 -12.97
N PHE A 104 -12.12 10.67 -11.66
CA PHE A 104 -13.17 10.64 -10.64
C PHE A 104 -13.69 12.05 -10.36
N ASP A 105 -15.01 12.15 -10.23
CA ASP A 105 -15.61 13.36 -9.68
C ASP A 105 -15.48 13.40 -8.13
N GLU A 106 -15.85 14.53 -7.52
CA GLU A 106 -15.72 14.75 -6.08
C GLU A 106 -16.47 13.67 -5.25
N LYS A 107 -17.64 13.23 -5.72
CA LYS A 107 -18.42 12.20 -5.01
C LYS A 107 -17.79 10.81 -5.13
N GLU A 108 -17.20 10.51 -6.27
CA GLU A 108 -16.46 9.28 -6.49
C GLU A 108 -15.21 9.24 -5.62
N LEU A 109 -14.48 10.37 -5.50
CA LEU A 109 -13.33 10.49 -4.60
C LEU A 109 -13.74 10.32 -3.14
N GLU A 110 -14.82 10.97 -2.68
CA GLU A 110 -15.30 10.77 -1.30
C GLU A 110 -15.70 9.32 -1.04
N SER A 111 -16.43 8.69 -1.97
CA SER A 111 -16.83 7.29 -1.86
C SER A 111 -15.62 6.36 -1.79
N LEU A 112 -14.59 6.65 -2.57
CA LEU A 112 -13.31 5.93 -2.53
C LEU A 112 -12.61 6.11 -1.18
N LEU A 113 -12.56 7.34 -0.64
CA LEU A 113 -11.93 7.61 0.66
C LEU A 113 -12.61 6.84 1.80
N TYR A 114 -13.95 6.81 1.83
CA TYR A 114 -14.68 5.98 2.80
C TYR A 114 -14.39 4.49 2.63
N LEU A 115 -14.25 4.02 1.39
CA LEU A 115 -13.92 2.62 1.12
C LEU A 115 -12.50 2.28 1.62
N VAL A 116 -11.51 3.14 1.35
CA VAL A 116 -10.13 2.97 1.81
C VAL A 116 -10.05 3.00 3.34
N GLU A 117 -10.71 3.97 3.99
CA GLU A 117 -10.77 4.04 5.46
C GLU A 117 -11.35 2.78 6.07
N LYS A 118 -12.48 2.32 5.52
CA LYS A 118 -13.16 1.09 5.97
C LYS A 118 -12.24 -0.12 5.87
N GLU A 119 -11.57 -0.32 4.73
CA GLU A 119 -10.64 -1.44 4.56
C GLU A 119 -9.46 -1.34 5.54
N CYS A 120 -8.88 -0.15 5.75
CA CYS A 120 -7.88 0.06 6.79
C CYS A 120 -8.38 -0.34 8.19
N MET A 121 -9.63 -0.03 8.52
CA MET A 121 -10.24 -0.36 9.82
C MET A 121 -10.50 -1.87 9.99
N GLU A 122 -10.99 -2.53 8.95
CA GLU A 122 -11.33 -3.96 8.98
C GLU A 122 -10.10 -4.85 9.23
N HIS A 123 -8.94 -4.45 8.72
CA HIS A 123 -7.71 -5.25 8.83
C HIS A 123 -6.88 -5.01 10.10
N ARG A 124 -7.20 -4.01 10.93
CA ARG A 124 -6.41 -3.61 12.12
C ARG A 124 -6.14 -4.70 13.15
N SER A 125 -6.98 -5.75 13.19
CA SER A 125 -6.77 -6.88 14.09
C SER A 125 -5.72 -7.87 13.58
N GLU A 126 -5.42 -7.85 12.29
CA GLU A 126 -4.53 -8.78 11.61
C GLU A 126 -3.23 -8.11 11.20
N TYR A 127 -3.33 -6.99 10.50
CA TYR A 127 -2.20 -6.18 10.07
C TYR A 127 -2.58 -4.70 9.94
N ILE A 128 -1.59 -3.83 10.00
CA ILE A 128 -1.71 -2.38 9.80
C ILE A 128 -1.00 -2.04 8.50
N TYR A 129 -1.74 -1.55 7.52
CA TYR A 129 -1.21 -1.11 6.24
C TYR A 129 -0.65 0.30 6.40
N THR A 130 0.64 0.50 6.14
CA THR A 130 1.33 1.77 6.43
C THR A 130 1.73 2.54 5.19
N ASP A 131 1.68 1.91 4.00
CA ASP A 131 2.06 2.50 2.72
C ASP A 131 0.84 2.76 1.83
N ILE A 132 -0.03 3.69 2.28
CA ILE A 132 -1.27 4.05 1.59
C ILE A 132 -0.93 5.01 0.45
N ASP A 133 -0.91 4.47 -0.77
CA ASP A 133 -0.63 5.22 -2.00
C ASP A 133 -1.52 4.74 -3.16
N VAL A 134 -1.71 5.59 -4.17
CA VAL A 134 -2.53 5.28 -5.36
C VAL A 134 -1.97 4.13 -6.19
N ASP A 135 -0.66 3.88 -6.13
CA ASP A 135 -0.01 2.77 -6.82
C ASP A 135 -0.15 1.44 -6.07
N ASN A 136 -0.41 1.50 -4.75
CA ASN A 136 -0.57 0.33 -3.89
C ASN A 136 -2.04 -0.10 -3.72
N ILE A 137 -2.96 0.63 -4.35
CA ILE A 137 -4.39 0.31 -4.37
C ILE A 137 -4.79 -0.03 -5.81
N LEU A 138 -5.32 -1.23 -5.99
CA LEU A 138 -5.98 -1.62 -7.23
C LEU A 138 -7.47 -1.33 -7.14
N TYR A 139 -8.03 -0.75 -8.18
CA TYR A 139 -9.46 -0.39 -8.25
C TYR A 139 -10.14 -1.04 -9.45
N TRP A 140 -11.35 -1.51 -9.25
CA TRP A 140 -12.25 -1.97 -10.30
C TRP A 140 -13.71 -1.88 -9.85
N ASN A 141 -14.51 -1.07 -10.55
CA ASN A 141 -15.96 -1.00 -10.42
C ASN A 141 -16.48 -0.87 -8.96
N GLY A 142 -15.92 0.08 -8.20
CA GLY A 142 -16.30 0.34 -6.80
C GLY A 142 -15.67 -0.61 -5.78
N HIS A 143 -14.73 -1.45 -6.18
CA HIS A 143 -13.99 -2.35 -5.31
C HIS A 143 -12.51 -2.02 -5.32
N ILE A 144 -11.88 -2.12 -4.16
CA ILE A 144 -10.42 -1.99 -4.04
C ILE A 144 -9.79 -3.31 -3.58
N LYS A 145 -8.51 -3.45 -3.91
CA LYS A 145 -7.61 -4.47 -3.36
C LYS A 145 -6.28 -3.84 -3.03
N TRP A 146 -5.75 -4.21 -1.87
CA TRP A 146 -4.39 -3.84 -1.52
C TRP A 146 -3.38 -4.73 -2.21
N ILE A 147 -2.27 -4.12 -2.60
CA ILE A 147 -1.05 -4.80 -3.07
C ILE A 147 0.16 -4.20 -2.35
N ASP A 148 1.30 -4.84 -2.49
CA ASP A 148 2.56 -4.41 -1.89
C ASP A 148 2.52 -4.27 -0.36
N PHE A 149 2.60 -5.43 0.31
CA PHE A 149 2.54 -5.54 1.77
C PHE A 149 3.91 -5.42 2.46
N ASP A 150 4.96 -4.98 1.74
CA ASP A 150 6.35 -4.99 2.21
C ASP A 150 6.55 -4.20 3.51
N ASP A 151 5.81 -3.12 3.67
CA ASP A 151 5.89 -2.22 4.82
C ASP A 151 4.73 -2.40 5.82
N CYS A 152 3.87 -3.40 5.65
CA CYS A 152 2.80 -3.61 6.61
C CYS A 152 3.31 -4.17 7.95
N LEU A 153 2.60 -3.83 9.03
CA LEU A 153 2.90 -4.28 10.39
C LEU A 153 1.96 -5.40 10.78
N ILE A 154 2.49 -6.57 11.14
CA ILE A 154 1.68 -7.72 11.57
C ILE A 154 1.29 -7.56 13.04
N THR A 155 0.03 -7.31 13.31
CA THR A 155 -0.49 -6.85 14.60
C THR A 155 -0.18 -7.79 15.77
N ASN A 156 -0.26 -9.11 15.57
CA ASN A 156 0.00 -10.10 16.62
C ASN A 156 1.49 -10.24 17.00
N THR A 157 2.40 -9.59 16.26
CA THR A 157 3.84 -9.57 16.56
C THR A 157 4.28 -8.30 17.26
N LEU A 158 3.39 -7.32 17.42
CA LEU A 158 3.70 -6.01 17.98
C LEU A 158 3.41 -5.97 19.49
N SER A 159 4.17 -5.16 20.23
CA SER A 159 3.77 -4.69 21.54
C SER A 159 2.53 -3.79 21.44
N GLU A 160 1.80 -3.59 22.54
CA GLU A 160 0.66 -2.65 22.58
C GLU A 160 1.08 -1.24 22.16
N TYR A 161 2.22 -0.77 22.64
CA TYR A 161 2.79 0.52 22.26
C TYR A 161 3.09 0.62 20.75
N ASP A 162 3.77 -0.38 20.17
CA ASP A 162 4.10 -0.38 18.75
C ASP A 162 2.85 -0.45 17.89
N ARG A 163 1.84 -1.20 18.34
CA ARG A 163 0.54 -1.26 17.67
C ARG A 163 -0.17 0.10 17.66
N GLU A 164 -0.22 0.79 18.79
CA GLU A 164 -0.78 2.14 18.87
C GLU A 164 -0.06 3.10 17.94
N LYS A 165 1.27 3.09 17.94
CA LYS A 165 2.10 3.91 17.04
C LYS A 165 1.86 3.57 15.57
N GLY A 166 1.74 2.30 15.22
CA GLY A 166 1.39 1.86 13.87
C GLY A 166 0.03 2.38 13.42
N LEU A 167 -0.98 2.35 14.30
CA LEU A 167 -2.32 2.87 14.00
C LEU A 167 -2.33 4.41 13.86
N GLU A 168 -1.62 5.13 14.71
CA GLU A 168 -1.43 6.59 14.59
C GLU A 168 -0.76 6.94 13.26
N HIS A 169 0.26 6.18 12.87
CA HIS A 169 0.96 6.35 11.61
C HIS A 169 0.04 6.10 10.41
N GLN A 170 -0.66 4.95 10.39
CA GLN A 170 -1.65 4.63 9.35
C GLN A 170 -2.67 5.76 9.18
N GLN A 171 -3.22 6.27 10.30
CA GLN A 171 -4.20 7.37 10.26
C GLN A 171 -3.59 8.66 9.68
N SER A 172 -2.33 8.95 10.02
CA SER A 172 -1.63 10.13 9.51
C SER A 172 -1.38 10.01 8.00
N VAL A 173 -0.89 8.86 7.54
CA VAL A 173 -0.67 8.60 6.10
C VAL A 173 -1.99 8.65 5.32
N PHE A 174 -3.06 8.05 5.86
CA PHE A 174 -4.38 8.10 5.24
C PHE A 174 -4.89 9.53 5.07
N ARG A 175 -4.69 10.42 6.05
CA ARG A 175 -5.09 11.83 5.93
C ARG A 175 -4.31 12.57 4.83
N LEU A 176 -3.01 12.32 4.72
CA LEU A 176 -2.19 12.90 3.64
C LEU A 176 -2.64 12.38 2.28
N PHE A 177 -2.90 11.08 2.18
CA PHE A 177 -3.47 10.44 0.99
C PHE A 177 -4.82 11.06 0.60
N ALA A 178 -5.75 11.22 1.55
CA ALA A 178 -7.04 11.85 1.29
C ALA A 178 -6.89 13.28 0.74
N LEU A 179 -5.98 14.07 1.33
CA LEU A 179 -5.71 15.42 0.85
C LEU A 179 -5.05 15.43 -0.52
N SER A 180 -4.16 14.50 -0.83
CA SER A 180 -3.56 14.42 -2.17
C SER A 180 -4.62 14.20 -3.24
N LEU A 181 -5.60 13.34 -3.00
CA LEU A 181 -6.71 13.09 -3.92
C LEU A 181 -7.62 14.31 -4.05
N LEU A 182 -8.04 14.93 -2.94
CA LEU A 182 -8.96 16.07 -2.92
C LEU A 182 -8.36 17.33 -3.58
N TYR A 183 -7.05 17.50 -3.52
CA TYR A 183 -6.35 18.64 -4.16
C TYR A 183 -5.74 18.28 -5.52
N HIS A 184 -5.92 17.05 -6.01
CA HIS A 184 -5.36 16.55 -7.27
C HIS A 184 -3.85 16.78 -7.41
N VAL A 185 -3.12 16.44 -6.36
CA VAL A 185 -1.65 16.51 -6.30
C VAL A 185 -1.07 15.16 -5.82
N SER A 186 0.23 14.97 -5.96
CA SER A 186 0.87 13.76 -5.43
C SER A 186 0.87 13.74 -3.89
N LEU A 187 1.00 12.57 -3.30
CA LEU A 187 1.19 12.41 -1.86
C LEU A 187 2.44 13.17 -1.38
N GLU A 188 3.50 13.16 -2.19
CA GLU A 188 4.75 13.89 -1.94
C GLU A 188 4.54 15.40 -1.87
N ASP A 189 3.66 15.98 -2.74
CA ASP A 189 3.30 17.40 -2.70
C ASP A 189 2.64 17.81 -1.38
N ILE A 190 1.81 16.92 -0.80
CA ILE A 190 1.19 17.15 0.51
C ILE A 190 2.23 16.98 1.64
N TYR A 191 3.10 15.97 1.53
CA TYR A 191 4.14 15.72 2.53
C TYR A 191 5.15 16.88 2.62
N TYR A 192 5.58 17.41 1.46
CA TYR A 192 6.50 18.55 1.35
C TYR A 192 5.76 19.86 1.02
N LEU A 193 4.64 20.11 1.70
CA LEU A 193 3.68 21.17 1.42
C LEU A 193 4.30 22.55 1.18
N GLU A 194 5.31 22.93 1.96
CA GLU A 194 5.98 24.23 1.82
C GLU A 194 6.80 24.35 0.52
N GLN A 195 7.28 23.25 -0.01
CA GLN A 195 8.19 23.19 -1.16
C GLN A 195 7.47 23.03 -2.48
N THR A 196 6.26 22.46 -2.48
CA THR A 196 5.52 22.24 -3.73
C THR A 196 5.07 23.54 -4.38
N GLU A 197 5.17 23.62 -5.71
CA GLU A 197 4.61 24.69 -6.53
C GLU A 197 3.23 24.33 -7.11
N ARG A 198 2.75 23.11 -6.91
CA ARG A 198 1.47 22.60 -7.45
C ARG A 198 0.25 23.14 -6.69
N LEU A 199 0.45 23.59 -5.45
CA LEU A 199 -0.59 24.19 -4.63
C LEU A 199 -0.38 25.71 -4.51
N SER A 200 -1.45 26.47 -4.68
CA SER A 200 -1.45 27.90 -4.38
C SER A 200 -1.23 28.16 -2.87
N LEU A 201 -0.81 29.36 -2.52
CA LEU A 201 -0.64 29.75 -1.11
C LEU A 201 -1.91 29.54 -0.29
N GLU A 202 -3.08 29.81 -0.89
CA GLU A 202 -4.38 29.58 -0.25
C GLU A 202 -4.63 28.10 0.00
N GLN A 203 -4.40 27.23 -0.99
CA GLN A 203 -4.56 25.79 -0.83
C GLN A 203 -3.60 25.22 0.23
N LYS A 204 -2.34 25.69 0.28
CA LYS A 204 -1.40 25.30 1.33
C LYS A 204 -1.92 25.63 2.73
N LYS A 205 -2.49 26.83 2.93
CA LYS A 205 -3.12 27.21 4.19
C LYS A 205 -4.32 26.31 4.53
N GLN A 206 -5.17 26.02 3.56
CA GLN A 206 -6.32 25.13 3.74
C GLN A 206 -5.87 23.73 4.17
N VAL A 207 -4.85 23.16 3.52
CA VAL A 207 -4.27 21.87 3.90
C VAL A 207 -3.73 21.91 5.33
N GLN A 208 -2.99 22.95 5.71
CA GLN A 208 -2.47 23.12 7.07
C GLN A 208 -3.61 23.21 8.11
N GLU A 209 -4.66 23.97 7.81
CA GLU A 209 -5.83 24.05 8.69
C GLU A 209 -6.54 22.73 8.88
N ILE A 210 -6.70 21.93 7.80
CA ILE A 210 -7.31 20.60 7.87
C ILE A 210 -6.41 19.64 8.69
N LEU A 211 -5.09 19.68 8.48
CA LEU A 211 -4.17 18.82 9.21
C LEU A 211 -4.08 19.18 10.70
N ALA A 212 -4.34 20.43 11.06
CA ALA A 212 -4.34 20.91 12.45
C ALA A 212 -5.60 20.53 13.24
N GLU A 213 -6.68 20.04 12.59
CA GLU A 213 -7.89 19.59 13.28
C GLU A 213 -7.60 18.48 14.27
N GLN A 214 -8.17 18.63 15.49
CA GLN A 214 -8.01 17.62 16.56
C GLN A 214 -8.78 16.32 16.26
N ASP A 215 -9.97 16.45 15.67
CA ASP A 215 -10.71 15.31 15.14
C ASP A 215 -10.06 14.83 13.85
N ARG A 216 -9.50 13.62 13.91
CA ARG A 216 -8.78 13.01 12.80
C ARG A 216 -9.64 12.10 11.92
N SER A 217 -10.95 12.06 12.14
CA SER A 217 -11.87 11.28 11.32
C SER A 217 -11.93 11.79 9.87
N LEU A 218 -12.30 10.91 8.94
CA LEU A 218 -12.52 11.30 7.54
C LEU A 218 -13.67 12.31 7.44
N ASP A 219 -14.74 12.14 8.24
CA ASP A 219 -15.88 13.07 8.25
C ASP A 219 -15.47 14.50 8.63
N ALA A 220 -14.61 14.66 9.65
CA ALA A 220 -14.09 15.97 10.04
C ALA A 220 -13.22 16.57 8.94
N LEU A 221 -12.37 15.77 8.31
CA LEU A 221 -11.53 16.18 7.19
C LEU A 221 -12.38 16.70 6.01
N LEU A 222 -13.36 15.91 5.56
CA LEU A 222 -14.24 16.27 4.45
C LEU A 222 -15.10 17.51 4.77
N THR A 223 -15.65 17.59 5.98
CA THR A 223 -16.42 18.75 6.45
C THR A 223 -15.59 20.03 6.38
N LYS A 224 -14.34 19.97 6.85
CA LYS A 224 -13.43 21.12 6.82
C LYS A 224 -13.05 21.49 5.38
N TYR A 225 -12.70 20.49 4.56
CA TYR A 225 -12.40 20.68 3.15
C TYR A 225 -13.52 21.41 2.41
N HIS A 226 -14.78 20.94 2.53
CA HIS A 226 -15.93 21.61 1.90
C HIS A 226 -16.18 23.02 2.44
N THR A 227 -16.01 23.21 3.76
CA THR A 227 -16.20 24.53 4.36
C THR A 227 -15.23 25.54 3.77
N LEU A 228 -13.95 25.19 3.61
CA LEU A 228 -12.93 26.07 3.08
C LEU A 228 -13.08 26.31 1.57
N ASN A 229 -13.58 25.33 0.80
CA ASN A 229 -13.75 25.46 -0.65
C ASN A 229 -15.08 26.09 -1.07
N ARG A 230 -16.12 26.13 -0.22
CA ARG A 230 -17.40 26.83 -0.49
C ARG A 230 -17.33 28.34 -0.30
N GLN A 231 -16.27 28.87 0.27
CA GLN A 231 -16.07 30.30 0.49
C GLN A 231 -15.53 31.02 -0.76
N LYS A 232 -15.44 30.33 -1.88
CA LYS A 232 -15.09 30.84 -3.21
C LYS A 232 -16.35 31.04 -4.04
#